data_ed3301d8341fa1f451f83c854334c00c
#
_entry.id   ed3301d8341fa1f451f83c854334c00c
#
_cell.length_a   1.000
_cell.length_b   1.000
_cell.length_c   1.000
_cell.angle_alpha   90.00
_cell.angle_beta   90.00
_cell.angle_gamma   90.00
#
_symmetry.space_group_name_H-M   'P 1'
#
loop_
_entity.id
_entity.type
_entity.pdbx_description
1 polymer ?
#
loop_
_entity_poly.entity_id
_entity_poly.type
_entity_poly.pdbx_seq_one_letter_code
_entity_poly.pdbx_strand_id
1 'polypeptide(L)'
;MAEPLTLMAVHAHPDDEASGGGILAAYADQDVQIIVVTCTNGEFGDAPGGIKPGEDGHDTDMVAQLRLSELRESAKILKVSELETLGYHDSGMEEWDFKNRPEAFCNIPLDEVAGRIGDLMTRYRPQVLVTYDDQGAYQHPDHVHASRAAQAAAKATGIPAKVYLSTMRSSSWRKIFEALRAAGEQVPDFDADSDRARRARESEERITTTIDIRPVLERKRQALFAHGSQIDDSWFSKIPPEIAEEAFGYECFIRAVDTTGAPVPEDDLFAGVRSRE
;
A
#
# COMPACT_ATOMS: atom_id res chain seq x y z
N MET A 1 0.19 32.77 -0.31
CA MET A 1 0.36 31.60 -1.23
C MET A 1 -0.55 30.54 -0.71
N ALA A 2 -1.27 29.79 -1.56
CA ALA A 2 -2.05 28.64 -1.12
C ALA A 2 -1.09 27.59 -0.52
N GLU A 3 -1.54 26.87 0.52
CA GLU A 3 -0.77 25.75 1.06
C GLU A 3 -0.60 24.67 -0.01
N PRO A 4 0.57 24.04 -0.13
CA PRO A 4 0.77 22.98 -1.10
C PRO A 4 -0.18 21.81 -0.81
N LEU A 5 -0.72 21.21 -1.85
CA LEU A 5 -1.49 19.98 -1.70
C LEU A 5 -0.56 18.87 -1.26
N THR A 6 -1.00 18.09 -0.27
CA THR A 6 -0.20 17.03 0.35
C THR A 6 -1.03 15.75 0.46
N LEU A 7 -0.48 14.65 -0.06
CA LEU A 7 -0.98 13.29 0.08
C LEU A 7 -0.05 12.53 1.03
N MET A 8 -0.60 11.91 2.06
CA MET A 8 0.11 10.98 2.93
C MET A 8 -0.39 9.56 2.66
N ALA A 9 0.53 8.64 2.38
CA ALA A 9 0.26 7.21 2.28
C ALA A 9 0.90 6.50 3.47
N VAL A 10 0.13 5.67 4.18
CA VAL A 10 0.61 4.90 5.33
C VAL A 10 0.57 3.42 4.97
N HIS A 11 1.75 2.81 4.99
CA HIS A 11 2.02 1.43 4.59
C HIS A 11 2.68 0.65 5.72
N ALA A 12 2.55 -0.68 5.70
CA ALA A 12 3.11 -1.57 6.70
C ALA A 12 4.59 -1.88 6.42
N HIS A 13 4.90 -2.27 5.18
CA HIS A 13 6.22 -2.81 4.82
C HIS A 13 6.90 -2.02 3.69
N PRO A 14 8.24 -2.13 3.58
CA PRO A 14 8.95 -1.76 2.36
C PRO A 14 8.48 -2.63 1.19
N ASP A 15 7.90 -2.07 0.15
CA ASP A 15 7.30 -2.57 -1.10
C ASP A 15 5.80 -2.23 -1.27
N ASP A 16 5.09 -2.01 -0.19
CA ASP A 16 3.66 -1.66 -0.25
C ASP A 16 3.42 -0.31 -0.97
N GLU A 17 4.35 0.64 -0.83
CA GLU A 17 4.26 1.92 -1.52
C GLU A 17 4.32 1.78 -3.04
N ALA A 18 5.03 0.76 -3.54
CA ALA A 18 5.09 0.47 -4.97
C ALA A 18 3.78 -0.16 -5.47
N SER A 19 3.09 -0.95 -4.63
CA SER A 19 1.79 -1.53 -4.95
C SER A 19 0.72 -0.45 -5.19
N GLY A 20 0.71 0.63 -4.39
CA GLY A 20 -0.10 1.84 -4.58
C GLY A 20 0.61 2.97 -5.31
N GLY A 21 1.74 2.69 -5.97
CA GLY A 21 2.67 3.67 -6.51
C GLY A 21 2.14 4.51 -7.67
N GLY A 22 1.07 4.06 -8.32
CA GLY A 22 0.47 4.80 -9.42
C GLY A 22 -0.07 6.17 -8.99
N ILE A 23 -0.84 6.22 -7.91
CA ILE A 23 -1.32 7.52 -7.40
C ILE A 23 -0.17 8.39 -6.88
N LEU A 24 0.84 7.78 -6.24
CA LEU A 24 1.98 8.54 -5.74
C LEU A 24 2.70 9.25 -6.89
N ALA A 25 3.00 8.50 -7.98
CA ALA A 25 3.63 9.05 -9.18
C ALA A 25 2.73 10.07 -9.90
N ALA A 26 1.44 9.79 -10.05
CA ALA A 26 0.50 10.65 -10.78
C ALA A 26 0.29 12.00 -10.07
N TYR A 27 0.18 12.00 -8.75
CA TYR A 27 0.02 13.24 -7.98
C TYR A 27 1.34 14.00 -7.81
N ALA A 28 2.49 13.31 -7.72
CA ALA A 28 3.80 13.97 -7.74
C ALA A 28 4.03 14.77 -9.04
N ASP A 29 3.55 14.25 -10.19
CA ASP A 29 3.60 14.96 -11.47
C ASP A 29 2.65 16.17 -11.56
N GLN A 30 1.76 16.34 -10.57
CA GLN A 30 0.85 17.49 -10.41
C GLN A 30 1.30 18.44 -9.29
N ASP A 31 2.56 18.40 -8.90
CA ASP A 31 3.16 19.21 -7.84
C ASP A 31 2.49 19.00 -6.45
N VAL A 32 1.88 17.83 -6.22
CA VAL A 32 1.40 17.42 -4.89
C VAL A 32 2.59 16.90 -4.08
N GLN A 33 2.73 17.36 -2.86
CA GLN A 33 3.72 16.81 -1.92
C GLN A 33 3.30 15.39 -1.50
N ILE A 34 4.17 14.41 -1.74
CA ILE A 34 3.92 13.00 -1.44
C ILE A 34 4.70 12.60 -0.19
N ILE A 35 3.99 12.20 0.85
CA ILE A 35 4.56 11.68 2.09
C ILE A 35 4.27 10.19 2.17
N VAL A 36 5.29 9.35 2.24
CA VAL A 36 5.15 7.91 2.48
C VAL A 36 5.61 7.61 3.90
N VAL A 37 4.77 6.90 4.64
CA VAL A 37 5.07 6.40 5.99
C VAL A 37 5.07 4.88 5.93
N THR A 38 6.21 4.25 6.22
CA THR A 38 6.37 2.79 6.31
C THR A 38 6.53 2.40 7.76
N CYS A 39 5.66 1.51 8.27
CA CYS A 39 5.59 1.21 9.70
C CYS A 39 6.69 0.27 10.18
N THR A 40 6.99 -0.80 9.43
CA THR A 40 7.94 -1.84 9.85
C THR A 40 9.23 -1.81 9.01
N ASN A 41 10.22 -2.56 9.47
CA ASN A 41 11.47 -2.73 8.72
C ASN A 41 11.39 -3.87 7.69
N GLY A 42 10.33 -4.69 7.73
CA GLY A 42 10.10 -5.79 6.79
C GLY A 42 11.11 -6.93 6.89
N GLU A 43 11.67 -7.18 8.07
CA GLU A 43 12.74 -8.15 8.31
C GLU A 43 12.32 -9.62 8.08
N PHE A 44 11.02 -9.89 7.93
CA PHE A 44 10.50 -11.20 7.58
C PHE A 44 10.11 -11.35 6.10
N GLY A 45 10.64 -10.49 5.25
CA GLY A 45 10.68 -10.74 3.81
C GLY A 45 11.71 -11.81 3.45
N ASP A 46 11.75 -12.18 2.18
CA ASP A 46 12.72 -13.14 1.67
C ASP A 46 14.15 -12.57 1.69
N ALA A 47 15.11 -13.36 2.11
CA ALA A 47 16.52 -13.03 1.95
C ALA A 47 17.00 -13.33 0.51
N PRO A 48 18.12 -12.74 0.06
CA PRO A 48 18.67 -13.00 -1.27
C PRO A 48 18.81 -14.49 -1.58
N GLY A 49 18.38 -14.90 -2.77
CA GLY A 49 18.33 -16.29 -3.17
C GLY A 49 17.05 -17.02 -2.75
N GLY A 50 16.03 -16.27 -2.32
CA GLY A 50 14.71 -16.80 -1.97
C GLY A 50 14.67 -17.55 -0.64
N ILE A 51 15.65 -17.32 0.25
CA ILE A 51 15.70 -17.94 1.60
C ILE A 51 14.57 -17.35 2.44
N LYS A 52 13.72 -18.23 2.97
CA LYS A 52 12.53 -17.82 3.72
C LYS A 52 12.85 -17.53 5.20
N PRO A 53 12.05 -16.69 5.85
CA PRO A 53 12.15 -16.48 7.30
C PRO A 53 12.12 -17.79 8.08
N GLY A 54 13.11 -17.97 8.99
CA GLY A 54 13.28 -19.17 9.79
C GLY A 54 14.10 -20.28 9.15
N GLU A 55 14.52 -20.14 7.91
CA GLU A 55 15.47 -21.06 7.27
C GLU A 55 16.92 -20.69 7.59
N ASP A 56 17.82 -21.71 7.51
CA ASP A 56 19.24 -21.48 7.68
C ASP A 56 19.77 -20.47 6.64
N GLY A 57 20.45 -19.44 7.12
CA GLY A 57 20.99 -18.36 6.28
C GLY A 57 20.07 -17.15 6.13
N HIS A 58 18.86 -17.16 6.68
CA HIS A 58 18.04 -15.96 6.79
C HIS A 58 18.56 -15.07 7.93
N ASP A 59 19.04 -13.87 7.60
CA ASP A 59 19.51 -12.85 8.54
C ASP A 59 18.54 -11.68 8.53
N THR A 60 17.77 -11.53 9.59
CA THR A 60 16.71 -10.50 9.71
C THR A 60 17.27 -9.06 9.63
N ASP A 61 18.46 -8.81 10.21
CA ASP A 61 19.06 -7.47 10.17
C ASP A 61 19.52 -7.12 8.76
N MET A 62 20.11 -8.09 8.05
CA MET A 62 20.52 -7.93 6.66
C MET A 62 19.31 -7.73 5.75
N VAL A 63 18.24 -8.50 5.93
CA VAL A 63 16.98 -8.36 5.15
C VAL A 63 16.34 -6.98 5.40
N ALA A 64 16.25 -6.52 6.64
CA ALA A 64 15.74 -5.20 6.97
C ALA A 64 16.54 -4.08 6.27
N GLN A 65 17.87 -4.14 6.35
CA GLN A 65 18.74 -3.14 5.70
C GLN A 65 18.58 -3.13 4.17
N LEU A 66 18.51 -4.31 3.55
CA LEU A 66 18.28 -4.47 2.11
C LEU A 66 16.94 -3.86 1.70
N ARG A 67 15.84 -4.28 2.32
CA ARG A 67 14.49 -3.80 2.00
C ARG A 67 14.33 -2.30 2.22
N LEU A 68 14.92 -1.74 3.28
CA LEU A 68 14.94 -0.28 3.49
C LEU A 68 15.78 0.46 2.44
N SER A 69 16.79 -0.19 1.85
CA SER A 69 17.54 0.38 0.71
C SER A 69 16.70 0.37 -0.56
N GLU A 70 16.02 -0.72 -0.84
CA GLU A 70 15.08 -0.87 -1.96
C GLU A 70 13.93 0.13 -1.86
N LEU A 71 13.34 0.30 -0.67
CA LEU A 71 12.32 1.31 -0.38
C LEU A 71 12.77 2.74 -0.75
N ARG A 72 14.01 3.11 -0.40
CA ARG A 72 14.54 4.44 -0.76
C ARG A 72 14.67 4.61 -2.27
N GLU A 73 15.04 3.57 -2.99
CA GLU A 73 15.14 3.62 -4.45
C GLU A 73 13.76 3.71 -5.11
N SER A 74 12.82 2.88 -4.67
CA SER A 74 11.40 2.94 -5.09
C SER A 74 10.81 4.34 -4.84
N ALA A 75 11.02 4.91 -3.66
CA ALA A 75 10.55 6.25 -3.32
C ALA A 75 11.09 7.35 -4.26
N LYS A 76 12.37 7.25 -4.69
CA LYS A 76 12.93 8.19 -5.69
C LYS A 76 12.26 8.04 -7.04
N ILE A 77 12.04 6.80 -7.50
CA ILE A 77 11.36 6.50 -8.77
C ILE A 77 9.95 7.11 -8.77
N LEU A 78 9.22 6.97 -7.64
CA LEU A 78 7.87 7.50 -7.47
C LEU A 78 7.83 9.02 -7.23
N LYS A 79 8.99 9.68 -7.06
CA LYS A 79 9.12 11.09 -6.70
C LYS A 79 8.47 11.42 -5.35
N VAL A 80 8.60 10.52 -4.37
CA VAL A 80 8.18 10.76 -3.00
C VAL A 80 8.96 11.95 -2.43
N SER A 81 8.25 12.92 -1.87
CA SER A 81 8.85 14.14 -1.30
C SER A 81 9.52 13.86 0.03
N GLU A 82 8.87 13.08 0.88
CA GLU A 82 9.36 12.69 2.19
C GLU A 82 9.02 11.23 2.45
N LEU A 83 10.02 10.47 2.93
CA LEU A 83 9.90 9.08 3.31
C LEU A 83 10.17 8.95 4.82
N GLU A 84 9.15 8.57 5.57
CA GLU A 84 9.22 8.34 7.01
C GLU A 84 9.14 6.86 7.33
N THR A 85 10.02 6.36 8.19
CA THR A 85 10.01 4.98 8.66
C THR A 85 9.78 4.96 10.17
N LEU A 86 8.81 4.17 10.63
CA LEU A 86 8.51 4.08 12.06
C LEU A 86 9.41 3.06 12.78
N GLY A 87 10.01 2.12 12.06
CA GLY A 87 11.00 1.20 12.56
C GLY A 87 10.48 0.13 13.52
N TYR A 88 9.18 -0.21 13.41
CA TYR A 88 8.63 -1.35 14.15
C TYR A 88 9.08 -2.68 13.55
N HIS A 89 8.95 -3.74 14.35
CA HIS A 89 9.24 -5.11 13.91
C HIS A 89 8.09 -5.67 13.09
N ASP A 90 8.43 -6.28 11.95
CA ASP A 90 7.48 -7.02 11.11
C ASP A 90 6.83 -8.16 11.91
N SER A 91 5.54 -8.40 11.70
CA SER A 91 4.81 -9.50 12.36
C SER A 91 4.91 -10.82 11.60
N GLY A 92 5.32 -10.77 10.34
CA GLY A 92 5.24 -11.90 9.42
C GLY A 92 3.80 -12.22 9.01
N MET A 93 3.64 -13.30 8.26
CA MET A 93 2.33 -13.73 7.75
C MET A 93 1.40 -14.22 8.87
N GLU A 94 0.08 -14.15 8.61
CA GLU A 94 -0.96 -14.53 9.59
C GLU A 94 -0.77 -15.94 10.14
N GLU A 95 -0.28 -16.87 9.35
CA GLU A 95 -0.03 -18.26 9.74
C GLU A 95 1.30 -18.49 10.47
N TRP A 96 2.17 -17.49 10.60
CA TRP A 96 3.48 -17.62 11.23
C TRP A 96 3.44 -17.28 12.73
N ASP A 97 4.27 -17.95 13.52
CA ASP A 97 4.38 -17.72 14.96
C ASP A 97 5.08 -16.39 15.30
N PHE A 98 5.73 -15.73 14.35
CA PHE A 98 6.42 -14.46 14.55
C PHE A 98 5.48 -13.36 15.07
N LYS A 99 4.22 -13.34 14.63
CA LYS A 99 3.19 -12.39 15.10
C LYS A 99 2.86 -12.50 16.59
N ASN A 100 3.20 -13.62 17.23
CA ASN A 100 2.92 -13.83 18.65
C ASN A 100 3.92 -13.14 19.60
N ARG A 101 4.97 -12.52 19.04
CA ARG A 101 5.98 -11.81 19.82
C ARG A 101 5.45 -10.46 20.28
N PRO A 102 5.75 -10.03 21.54
CA PRO A 102 5.27 -8.75 22.06
C PRO A 102 5.71 -7.53 21.22
N GLU A 103 6.90 -7.59 20.60
CA GLU A 103 7.49 -6.55 19.77
C GLU A 103 6.96 -6.54 18.32
N ALA A 104 6.21 -7.56 17.89
CA ALA A 104 5.61 -7.61 16.57
C ALA A 104 4.63 -6.43 16.39
N PHE A 105 4.69 -5.77 15.25
CA PHE A 105 3.96 -4.52 15.00
C PHE A 105 2.46 -4.65 15.26
N CYS A 106 1.85 -5.78 14.89
CA CYS A 106 0.41 -6.01 15.12
C CYS A 106 0.02 -6.06 16.61
N ASN A 107 0.99 -6.21 17.54
CA ASN A 107 0.80 -6.25 18.99
C ASN A 107 1.12 -4.92 19.69
N ILE A 108 1.71 -3.95 18.98
CA ILE A 108 1.98 -2.62 19.54
C ILE A 108 0.66 -1.92 19.82
N PRO A 109 0.50 -1.25 20.99
CA PRO A 109 -0.74 -0.54 21.31
C PRO A 109 -1.16 0.42 20.18
N LEU A 110 -2.42 0.33 19.76
CA LEU A 110 -2.93 1.10 18.62
C LEU A 110 -2.77 2.60 18.81
N ASP A 111 -2.96 3.09 20.03
CA ASP A 111 -2.83 4.51 20.40
C ASP A 111 -1.39 5.00 20.30
N GLU A 112 -0.39 4.16 20.58
CA GLU A 112 1.03 4.48 20.38
C GLU A 112 1.32 4.72 18.89
N VAL A 113 0.95 3.77 18.02
CA VAL A 113 1.19 3.87 16.58
C VAL A 113 0.40 5.06 16.00
N ALA A 114 -0.87 5.20 16.39
CA ALA A 114 -1.71 6.32 15.96
C ALA A 114 -1.14 7.68 16.42
N GLY A 115 -0.55 7.75 17.61
CA GLY A 115 0.13 8.95 18.11
C GLY A 115 1.29 9.35 17.19
N ARG A 116 2.20 8.42 16.87
CA ARG A 116 3.34 8.68 15.97
C ARG A 116 2.90 9.11 14.57
N ILE A 117 1.88 8.47 14.00
CA ILE A 117 1.32 8.87 12.70
C ILE A 117 0.65 10.25 12.81
N GLY A 118 -0.04 10.54 13.92
CA GLY A 118 -0.66 11.83 14.20
C GLY A 118 0.35 12.97 14.29
N ASP A 119 1.52 12.73 14.87
CA ASP A 119 2.63 13.70 14.89
C ASP A 119 3.10 14.02 13.47
N LEU A 120 3.24 13.00 12.60
CA LEU A 120 3.57 13.21 11.18
C LEU A 120 2.46 13.96 10.44
N MET A 121 1.18 13.66 10.70
CA MET A 121 0.05 14.42 10.15
C MET A 121 0.10 15.89 10.59
N THR A 122 0.45 16.15 11.85
CA THR A 122 0.60 17.51 12.38
C THR A 122 1.73 18.28 11.70
N ARG A 123 2.84 17.58 11.40
CA ARG A 123 4.01 18.14 10.72
C ARG A 123 3.74 18.45 9.25
N TYR A 124 3.15 17.50 8.52
CA TYR A 124 3.02 17.58 7.05
C TYR A 124 1.67 18.13 6.58
N ARG A 125 0.67 18.18 7.46
CA ARG A 125 -0.67 18.73 7.17
C ARG A 125 -1.33 18.14 5.91
N PRO A 126 -1.38 16.80 5.71
CA PRO A 126 -1.96 16.22 4.51
C PRO A 126 -3.45 16.51 4.42
N GLN A 127 -3.95 16.87 3.23
CA GLN A 127 -5.37 16.98 2.97
C GLN A 127 -5.97 15.61 2.62
N VAL A 128 -5.15 14.70 2.07
CA VAL A 128 -5.55 13.35 1.68
C VAL A 128 -4.67 12.32 2.41
N LEU A 129 -5.33 11.35 3.03
CA LEU A 129 -4.70 10.16 3.60
C LEU A 129 -5.11 8.93 2.79
N VAL A 130 -4.14 8.08 2.47
CA VAL A 130 -4.36 6.77 1.85
C VAL A 130 -3.77 5.68 2.73
N THR A 131 -4.48 4.58 2.93
CA THR A 131 -4.02 3.37 3.61
C THR A 131 -4.80 2.16 3.10
N TYR A 132 -4.64 0.99 3.70
CA TYR A 132 -5.34 -0.24 3.28
C TYR A 132 -6.83 -0.21 3.63
N ASP A 133 -7.60 -1.07 2.96
CA ASP A 133 -8.98 -1.36 3.35
C ASP A 133 -9.06 -2.15 4.67
N ASP A 134 -10.28 -2.39 5.13
CA ASP A 134 -10.56 -3.10 6.40
C ASP A 134 -10.01 -4.53 6.42
N GLN A 135 -9.70 -5.09 5.25
CA GLN A 135 -9.16 -6.45 5.09
C GLN A 135 -7.62 -6.46 5.04
N GLY A 136 -6.97 -5.28 5.02
CA GLY A 136 -5.51 -5.21 4.85
C GLY A 136 -5.04 -5.93 3.59
N ALA A 137 -5.72 -5.73 2.48
CA ALA A 137 -5.54 -6.39 1.19
C ALA A 137 -5.78 -7.91 1.25
N TYR A 138 -4.84 -8.68 1.81
CA TYR A 138 -4.89 -10.14 1.92
C TYR A 138 -4.91 -10.64 3.37
N GLN A 139 -5.34 -9.80 4.32
CA GLN A 139 -5.44 -10.06 5.76
C GLN A 139 -4.09 -10.12 6.49
N HIS A 140 -3.07 -9.45 5.94
CA HIS A 140 -1.81 -9.32 6.68
C HIS A 140 -2.05 -8.57 8.00
N PRO A 141 -1.60 -9.09 9.15
CA PRO A 141 -1.88 -8.47 10.45
C PRO A 141 -1.35 -7.03 10.53
N ASP A 142 -0.19 -6.75 9.93
CA ASP A 142 0.41 -5.42 9.91
C ASP A 142 -0.34 -4.45 9.01
N HIS A 143 -0.89 -4.89 7.88
CA HIS A 143 -1.72 -4.03 7.02
C HIS A 143 -2.99 -3.59 7.74
N VAL A 144 -3.64 -4.53 8.43
CA VAL A 144 -4.84 -4.25 9.23
C VAL A 144 -4.50 -3.27 10.36
N HIS A 145 -3.36 -3.49 11.04
CA HIS A 145 -2.94 -2.64 12.15
C HIS A 145 -2.54 -1.24 11.68
N ALA A 146 -1.75 -1.12 10.61
CA ALA A 146 -1.36 0.16 10.00
C ALA A 146 -2.58 0.97 9.56
N SER A 147 -3.54 0.32 8.89
CA SER A 147 -4.79 0.96 8.47
C SER A 147 -5.60 1.50 9.66
N ARG A 148 -5.77 0.71 10.71
CA ARG A 148 -6.48 1.12 11.93
C ARG A 148 -5.78 2.29 12.63
N ALA A 149 -4.46 2.24 12.73
CA ALA A 149 -3.67 3.31 13.35
C ALA A 149 -3.74 4.61 12.55
N ALA A 150 -3.62 4.54 11.22
CA ALA A 150 -3.73 5.69 10.34
C ALA A 150 -5.12 6.35 10.41
N GLN A 151 -6.19 5.55 10.41
CA GLN A 151 -7.56 6.05 10.57
C GLN A 151 -7.79 6.65 11.96
N ALA A 152 -7.25 6.04 13.03
CA ALA A 152 -7.33 6.57 14.39
C ALA A 152 -6.59 7.91 14.50
N ALA A 153 -5.40 8.03 13.91
CA ALA A 153 -4.63 9.26 13.84
C ALA A 153 -5.39 10.38 13.08
N ALA A 154 -5.97 10.04 11.92
CA ALA A 154 -6.78 10.97 11.13
C ALA A 154 -7.98 11.49 11.93
N LYS A 155 -8.69 10.58 12.64
CA LYS A 155 -9.81 10.95 13.49
C LYS A 155 -9.39 11.82 14.67
N ALA A 156 -8.27 11.52 15.30
CA ALA A 156 -7.79 12.26 16.48
C ALA A 156 -7.30 13.67 16.12
N THR A 157 -6.60 13.80 14.99
CA THR A 157 -6.06 15.09 14.53
C THR A 157 -7.08 15.94 13.77
N GLY A 158 -8.04 15.31 13.07
CA GLY A 158 -8.97 16.00 12.18
C GLY A 158 -8.29 16.69 10.99
N ILE A 159 -7.02 16.36 10.72
CA ILE A 159 -6.21 17.06 9.70
C ILE A 159 -6.59 16.65 8.28
N PRO A 160 -6.61 15.35 7.90
CA PRO A 160 -7.00 14.96 6.56
C PRO A 160 -8.47 15.29 6.28
N ALA A 161 -8.72 16.06 5.22
CA ALA A 161 -10.08 16.32 4.75
C ALA A 161 -10.73 15.06 4.16
N LYS A 162 -9.89 14.16 3.61
CA LYS A 162 -10.33 12.93 2.95
C LYS A 162 -9.43 11.76 3.37
N VAL A 163 -10.06 10.62 3.65
CA VAL A 163 -9.38 9.36 3.94
C VAL A 163 -9.86 8.31 2.95
N TYR A 164 -8.91 7.67 2.28
CA TYR A 164 -9.15 6.63 1.30
C TYR A 164 -8.51 5.32 1.71
N LEU A 165 -9.26 4.23 1.53
CA LEU A 165 -8.82 2.87 1.75
C LEU A 165 -8.57 2.22 0.39
N SER A 166 -7.34 1.81 0.12
CA SER A 166 -6.96 1.18 -1.14
C SER A 166 -7.57 -0.23 -1.23
N THR A 167 -8.12 -0.54 -2.38
CA THR A 167 -8.67 -1.87 -2.67
C THR A 167 -8.46 -2.22 -4.14
N MET A 168 -8.72 -3.47 -4.51
CA MET A 168 -8.57 -3.93 -5.88
C MET A 168 -9.86 -4.63 -6.34
N ARG A 169 -10.20 -4.45 -7.61
CA ARG A 169 -11.32 -5.18 -8.23
C ARG A 169 -11.03 -6.67 -8.27
N SER A 170 -11.98 -7.48 -7.87
CA SER A 170 -11.89 -8.94 -7.92
C SER A 170 -11.66 -9.46 -9.34
N SER A 171 -12.19 -8.74 -10.34
CA SER A 171 -11.98 -9.00 -11.76
C SER A 171 -10.51 -8.86 -12.20
N SER A 172 -9.76 -7.92 -11.61
CA SER A 172 -8.33 -7.74 -11.89
C SER A 172 -7.51 -8.95 -11.41
N TRP A 173 -7.77 -9.42 -10.19
CA TRP A 173 -7.11 -10.62 -9.67
C TRP A 173 -7.39 -11.85 -10.53
N ARG A 174 -8.64 -12.04 -10.96
CA ARG A 174 -9.00 -13.17 -11.82
C ARG A 174 -8.22 -13.14 -13.14
N LYS A 175 -8.12 -12.00 -13.80
CA LYS A 175 -7.35 -11.85 -15.04
C LYS A 175 -5.87 -12.19 -14.88
N ILE A 176 -5.26 -11.71 -13.79
CA ILE A 176 -3.86 -12.02 -13.47
C ILE A 176 -3.67 -13.54 -13.33
N PHE A 177 -4.49 -14.20 -12.53
CA PHE A 177 -4.36 -15.64 -12.30
C PHE A 177 -4.68 -16.47 -13.56
N GLU A 178 -5.64 -16.05 -14.37
CA GLU A 178 -5.92 -16.69 -15.67
C GLU A 178 -4.71 -16.57 -16.61
N ALA A 179 -4.08 -15.40 -16.71
CA ALA A 179 -2.90 -15.19 -17.55
C ALA A 179 -1.69 -15.99 -17.05
N LEU A 180 -1.43 -16.02 -15.75
CA LEU A 180 -0.34 -16.81 -15.16
C LEU A 180 -0.53 -18.31 -15.40
N ARG A 181 -1.76 -18.84 -15.23
CA ARG A 181 -2.05 -20.25 -15.58
C ARG A 181 -1.84 -20.54 -17.05
N ALA A 182 -2.25 -19.63 -17.93
CA ALA A 182 -2.01 -19.77 -19.37
C ALA A 182 -0.52 -19.78 -19.72
N ALA A 183 0.31 -19.09 -18.93
CA ALA A 183 1.76 -19.10 -19.03
C ALA A 183 2.42 -20.34 -18.37
N GLY A 184 1.64 -21.25 -17.77
CA GLY A 184 2.13 -22.46 -17.12
C GLY A 184 2.57 -22.29 -15.66
N GLU A 185 2.28 -21.14 -15.06
CA GLU A 185 2.63 -20.87 -13.67
C GLU A 185 1.65 -21.56 -12.70
N GLN A 186 2.20 -22.03 -11.58
CA GLN A 186 1.38 -22.51 -10.47
C GLN A 186 0.86 -21.33 -9.66
N VAL A 187 -0.43 -21.06 -9.76
CA VAL A 187 -1.10 -20.03 -8.96
C VAL A 187 -2.21 -20.68 -8.12
N PRO A 188 -2.52 -20.11 -6.96
CA PRO A 188 -3.61 -20.62 -6.13
C PRO A 188 -4.91 -20.73 -6.94
N ASP A 189 -5.70 -21.76 -6.68
CA ASP A 189 -7.03 -21.86 -7.24
C ASP A 189 -7.90 -20.70 -6.74
N PHE A 190 -8.51 -20.02 -7.69
CA PHE A 190 -9.50 -19.00 -7.36
C PHE A 190 -10.82 -19.69 -7.04
N ASP A 191 -11.00 -20.05 -5.78
CA ASP A 191 -12.30 -20.50 -5.30
C ASP A 191 -13.22 -19.29 -5.14
N ALA A 192 -14.16 -19.14 -6.07
CA ALA A 192 -15.13 -18.04 -6.10
C ALA A 192 -16.04 -18.01 -4.87
N ASP A 193 -16.19 -19.14 -4.18
CA ASP A 193 -17.03 -19.29 -2.99
C ASP A 193 -16.24 -19.14 -1.68
N SER A 194 -14.93 -18.99 -1.76
CA SER A 194 -14.09 -18.75 -0.59
C SER A 194 -14.47 -17.46 0.14
N ASP A 195 -14.22 -17.45 1.43
CA ASP A 195 -14.37 -16.24 2.26
C ASP A 195 -13.54 -15.05 1.73
N ARG A 196 -12.35 -15.34 1.18
CA ARG A 196 -11.50 -14.33 0.55
C ARG A 196 -12.16 -13.71 -0.68
N ALA A 197 -12.71 -14.54 -1.57
CA ALA A 197 -13.39 -14.06 -2.78
C ALA A 197 -14.67 -13.28 -2.43
N ARG A 198 -15.41 -13.71 -1.41
CA ARG A 198 -16.59 -12.97 -0.92
C ARG A 198 -16.19 -11.58 -0.41
N ARG A 199 -15.18 -11.49 0.46
CA ARG A 199 -14.69 -10.20 0.99
C ARG A 199 -14.16 -9.29 -0.10
N ALA A 200 -13.45 -9.84 -1.10
CA ALA A 200 -12.98 -9.05 -2.25
C ALA A 200 -14.15 -8.42 -3.03
N ARG A 201 -15.26 -9.17 -3.23
CA ARG A 201 -16.48 -8.63 -3.87
C ARG A 201 -17.15 -7.54 -3.00
N GLU A 202 -17.25 -7.78 -1.69
CA GLU A 202 -17.80 -6.79 -0.75
C GLU A 202 -16.99 -5.47 -0.75
N SER A 203 -15.65 -5.56 -0.82
CA SER A 203 -14.79 -4.38 -0.96
C SER A 203 -14.98 -3.71 -2.32
N GLU A 204 -15.09 -4.48 -3.41
CA GLU A 204 -15.32 -3.95 -4.76
C GLU A 204 -16.63 -3.16 -4.86
N GLU A 205 -17.72 -3.64 -4.24
CA GLU A 205 -19.03 -2.96 -4.20
C GLU A 205 -18.99 -1.60 -3.47
N ARG A 206 -18.00 -1.39 -2.61
CA ARG A 206 -17.77 -0.16 -1.85
C ARG A 206 -16.89 0.85 -2.57
N ILE A 207 -16.33 0.52 -3.74
CA ILE A 207 -15.45 1.44 -4.48
C ILE A 207 -16.22 2.72 -4.82
N THR A 208 -15.66 3.83 -4.38
CA THR A 208 -16.19 5.18 -4.63
C THR A 208 -15.31 5.99 -5.57
N THR A 209 -14.04 5.59 -5.71
CA THR A 209 -13.02 6.39 -6.40
C THR A 209 -12.14 5.48 -7.23
N THR A 210 -11.90 5.87 -8.49
CA THR A 210 -11.05 5.11 -9.42
C THR A 210 -10.13 6.08 -10.14
N ILE A 211 -8.83 5.92 -9.97
CA ILE A 211 -7.81 6.77 -10.56
C ILE A 211 -7.16 6.06 -11.75
N ASP A 212 -7.14 6.70 -12.91
CA ASP A 212 -6.42 6.23 -14.09
C ASP A 212 -4.92 6.50 -13.92
N ILE A 213 -4.14 5.43 -13.74
CA ILE A 213 -2.69 5.52 -13.56
C ILE A 213 -1.91 5.00 -14.76
N ARG A 214 -2.57 4.70 -15.88
CA ARG A 214 -1.91 4.21 -17.10
C ARG A 214 -0.79 5.15 -17.59
N PRO A 215 -0.93 6.50 -17.50
CA PRO A 215 0.15 7.41 -17.87
C PRO A 215 1.45 7.23 -17.08
N VAL A 216 1.37 6.69 -15.88
CA VAL A 216 2.50 6.49 -14.95
C VAL A 216 2.75 5.01 -14.61
N LEU A 217 2.07 4.08 -15.29
CA LEU A 217 2.13 2.65 -15.00
C LEU A 217 3.55 2.10 -15.10
N GLU A 218 4.33 2.56 -16.07
CA GLU A 218 5.73 2.13 -16.21
C GLU A 218 6.58 2.59 -15.00
N ARG A 219 6.34 3.78 -14.47
CA ARG A 219 7.02 4.27 -13.27
C ARG A 219 6.66 3.43 -12.05
N LYS A 220 5.36 3.11 -11.89
CA LYS A 220 4.89 2.17 -10.86
C LYS A 220 5.59 0.82 -10.97
N ARG A 221 5.70 0.28 -12.20
CA ARG A 221 6.40 -0.98 -12.46
C ARG A 221 7.88 -0.90 -12.06
N GLN A 222 8.58 0.17 -12.44
CA GLN A 222 9.98 0.37 -12.06
C GLN A 222 10.16 0.45 -10.54
N ALA A 223 9.25 1.12 -9.83
CA ALA A 223 9.28 1.18 -8.38
C ALA A 223 9.08 -0.20 -7.75
N LEU A 224 8.15 -1.00 -8.27
CA LEU A 224 7.94 -2.39 -7.81
C LEU A 224 9.20 -3.24 -8.02
N PHE A 225 9.83 -3.15 -9.19
CA PHE A 225 11.06 -3.91 -9.49
C PHE A 225 12.31 -3.37 -8.77
N ALA A 226 12.25 -2.19 -8.15
CA ALA A 226 13.29 -1.73 -7.22
C ALA A 226 13.36 -2.57 -5.94
N HIS A 227 12.28 -3.31 -5.61
CA HIS A 227 12.23 -4.28 -4.52
C HIS A 227 12.64 -5.69 -5.00
N GLY A 228 13.79 -5.78 -5.67
CA GLY A 228 14.27 -7.00 -6.29
C GLY A 228 14.30 -8.21 -5.35
N SER A 229 14.66 -8.02 -4.08
CA SER A 229 14.69 -9.10 -3.09
C SER A 229 13.32 -9.78 -2.87
N GLN A 230 12.22 -9.07 -3.14
CA GLN A 230 10.84 -9.57 -2.94
C GLN A 230 10.12 -9.89 -4.26
N ILE A 231 10.58 -9.30 -5.39
CA ILE A 231 9.83 -9.32 -6.65
C ILE A 231 10.47 -10.24 -7.69
N ASP A 232 11.81 -10.35 -7.76
CA ASP A 232 12.50 -11.02 -8.88
C ASP A 232 12.08 -12.49 -9.05
N ASP A 233 11.88 -13.21 -7.95
CA ASP A 233 11.43 -14.61 -7.96
C ASP A 233 9.91 -14.75 -7.79
N SER A 234 9.17 -13.63 -7.73
CA SER A 234 7.73 -13.65 -7.55
C SER A 234 6.99 -13.81 -8.89
N TRP A 235 5.70 -14.17 -8.79
CA TRP A 235 4.82 -14.24 -9.96
C TRP A 235 4.56 -12.86 -10.61
N PHE A 236 4.81 -11.76 -9.90
CA PHE A 236 4.69 -10.41 -10.46
C PHE A 236 5.61 -10.17 -11.65
N SER A 237 6.83 -10.73 -11.61
CA SER A 237 7.80 -10.64 -12.72
C SER A 237 7.34 -11.36 -13.99
N LYS A 238 6.36 -12.25 -13.88
CA LYS A 238 5.86 -13.13 -14.92
C LYS A 238 4.55 -12.66 -15.57
N ILE A 239 3.97 -11.54 -15.08
CA ILE A 239 2.74 -10.99 -15.64
C ILE A 239 3.02 -10.37 -17.01
N PRO A 240 2.30 -10.79 -18.09
CA PRO A 240 2.45 -10.17 -19.40
C PRO A 240 2.11 -8.66 -19.35
N PRO A 241 2.86 -7.80 -20.07
CA PRO A 241 2.67 -6.34 -20.03
C PRO A 241 1.23 -5.88 -20.32
N GLU A 242 0.57 -6.51 -21.30
CA GLU A 242 -0.83 -6.20 -21.65
C GLU A 242 -1.81 -6.53 -20.54
N ILE A 243 -1.56 -7.61 -19.79
CA ILE A 243 -2.36 -7.97 -18.61
C ILE A 243 -2.06 -7.03 -17.46
N ALA A 244 -0.80 -6.62 -17.29
CA ALA A 244 -0.41 -5.65 -16.27
C ALA A 244 -1.13 -4.31 -16.48
N GLU A 245 -1.23 -3.80 -17.71
CA GLU A 245 -1.95 -2.57 -18.03
C GLU A 245 -3.45 -2.71 -17.70
N GLU A 246 -4.07 -3.81 -18.11
CA GLU A 246 -5.49 -4.04 -17.85
C GLU A 246 -5.81 -4.22 -16.37
N ALA A 247 -4.96 -4.91 -15.61
CA ALA A 247 -5.18 -5.24 -14.20
C ALA A 247 -4.77 -4.11 -13.24
N PHE A 248 -3.70 -3.39 -13.56
CA PHE A 248 -3.11 -2.37 -12.69
C PHE A 248 -3.17 -0.95 -13.22
N GLY A 249 -3.74 -0.73 -14.40
CA GLY A 249 -3.86 0.61 -15.01
C GLY A 249 -4.83 1.53 -14.27
N TYR A 250 -5.56 1.01 -13.30
CA TYR A 250 -6.47 1.77 -12.44
C TYR A 250 -6.25 1.40 -10.98
N GLU A 251 -6.16 2.40 -10.12
CA GLU A 251 -6.16 2.21 -8.67
C GLU A 251 -7.51 2.61 -8.09
N CYS A 252 -8.05 1.73 -7.22
CA CYS A 252 -9.40 1.84 -6.71
C CYS A 252 -9.39 2.07 -5.21
N PHE A 253 -10.34 2.90 -4.74
CA PHE A 253 -10.41 3.32 -3.34
C PHE A 253 -11.84 3.34 -2.83
N ILE A 254 -11.97 3.06 -1.54
CA ILE A 254 -13.16 3.29 -0.74
C ILE A 254 -12.94 4.60 0.02
N ARG A 255 -13.77 5.61 -0.19
CA ARG A 255 -13.71 6.86 0.57
C ARG A 255 -14.32 6.66 1.95
N ALA A 256 -13.46 6.56 2.99
CA ALA A 256 -13.87 6.34 4.37
C ALA A 256 -14.27 7.64 5.07
N VAL A 257 -13.59 8.74 4.76
CA VAL A 257 -13.90 10.08 5.30
C VAL A 257 -13.89 11.11 4.18
N ASP A 258 -14.86 12.01 4.21
CA ASP A 258 -14.88 13.20 3.37
C ASP A 258 -15.55 14.36 4.12
N THR A 259 -14.85 15.47 4.23
CA THR A 259 -15.35 16.72 4.81
C THR A 259 -15.60 17.81 3.77
N THR A 260 -15.35 17.51 2.49
CA THR A 260 -15.45 18.48 1.38
C THR A 260 -16.82 18.50 0.73
N GLY A 261 -17.59 17.41 0.86
CA GLY A 261 -18.88 17.23 0.19
C GLY A 261 -18.77 16.93 -1.31
N ALA A 262 -17.59 16.49 -1.78
CA ALA A 262 -17.43 16.09 -3.18
C ALA A 262 -18.36 14.90 -3.53
N PRO A 263 -19.03 14.91 -4.70
CA PRO A 263 -19.89 13.80 -5.10
C PRO A 263 -19.11 12.54 -5.44
N VAL A 264 -19.76 11.39 -5.31
CA VAL A 264 -19.23 10.10 -5.81
C VAL A 264 -19.99 9.69 -7.08
N PRO A 265 -19.38 8.92 -8.00
CA PRO A 265 -17.99 8.44 -7.98
C PRO A 265 -16.98 9.55 -8.26
N GLU A 266 -15.73 9.33 -7.79
CA GLU A 266 -14.61 10.26 -7.96
C GLU A 266 -13.54 9.68 -8.89
N ASP A 267 -12.84 10.57 -9.60
CA ASP A 267 -11.66 10.30 -10.41
C ASP A 267 -10.43 11.14 -10.00
N ASP A 268 -10.57 11.90 -8.89
CA ASP A 268 -9.50 12.69 -8.27
C ASP A 268 -9.60 12.59 -6.74
N LEU A 269 -8.52 12.15 -6.07
CA LEU A 269 -8.48 12.08 -4.59
C LEU A 269 -8.59 13.47 -3.93
N PHE A 270 -8.23 14.54 -4.65
CA PHE A 270 -8.34 15.92 -4.19
C PHE A 270 -9.65 16.62 -4.63
N ALA A 271 -10.62 15.86 -5.15
CA ALA A 271 -11.94 16.41 -5.49
C ALA A 271 -12.55 17.13 -4.28
N GLY A 272 -12.93 18.41 -4.47
CA GLY A 272 -13.46 19.28 -3.42
C GLY A 272 -12.42 19.89 -2.47
N VAL A 273 -11.16 19.41 -2.46
CA VAL A 273 -10.02 20.03 -1.75
C VAL A 273 -9.39 21.12 -2.59
N ARG A 274 -9.17 20.83 -3.87
CA ARG A 274 -8.71 21.85 -4.83
C ARG A 274 -9.77 22.96 -4.88
N SER A 275 -9.36 24.22 -4.68
CA SER A 275 -10.26 25.34 -4.85
C SER A 275 -10.95 25.21 -6.22
N ARG A 276 -12.28 25.33 -6.24
CA ARG A 276 -12.98 25.52 -7.52
C ARG A 276 -12.50 26.87 -8.07
N GLU A 277 -11.70 26.82 -9.13
CA GLU A 277 -11.43 27.99 -9.93
C GLU A 277 -12.70 28.54 -10.57
#